data_b5b02fd2b82c08be508a9cb3c49cd14b
#
_entry.id   b5b02fd2b82c08be508a9cb3c49cd14b
#
_cell.length_a   1.000
_cell.length_b   1.000
_cell.length_c   1.000
_cell.angle_alpha   90.00
_cell.angle_beta   90.00
_cell.angle_gamma   90.00
#
_symmetry.space_group_name_H-M   'P 1'
#
loop_
_entity.id
_entity.type
_entity.pdbx_description
1 polymer ?
#
loop_
_entity_poly.entity_id
_entity_poly.type
_entity_poly.pdbx_seq_one_letter_code
_entity_poly.pdbx_strand_id
1 'polypeptide(L)'
;AELTAELTARKKQYNYYRDKLLSFEEGDVEWRTLGEVAIIGTGSHDTQDAIADGEYVFYARGRDPLRLNEFDFDETAIITAGDGAGVGKVFHYVQGKYALHQRAYRIVPGTAMNPRFVYHWIRSKFYTYIQKASVSSSVTSLRRPMFLNFPMPVPSITEQGRIVAILDKFDALTESLTEGLPREIELRQKQYAYYRDLLFSFPKPEAASAASA
;
A
#
# COMPACT_ATOMS: atom_id res chain seq x y z
N ALA A 1 -6.07 20.58 13.78
CA ALA A 1 -5.66 21.40 12.60
C ALA A 1 -4.15 21.27 12.35
N GLU A 2 -3.28 21.44 13.36
CA GLU A 2 -1.83 21.42 13.24
C GLU A 2 -1.27 20.08 12.74
N LEU A 3 -1.61 18.95 13.39
CA LEU A 3 -1.19 17.61 12.97
C LEU A 3 -1.64 17.26 11.54
N THR A 4 -2.82 17.72 11.13
CA THR A 4 -3.30 17.51 9.76
C THR A 4 -2.48 18.31 8.75
N ALA A 5 -2.10 19.54 9.10
CA ALA A 5 -1.21 20.36 8.29
C ALA A 5 0.19 19.74 8.20
N GLU A 6 0.72 19.22 9.32
CA GLU A 6 1.98 18.51 9.35
C GLU A 6 1.94 17.25 8.48
N LEU A 7 0.91 16.42 8.60
CA LEU A 7 0.75 15.24 7.73
C LEU A 7 0.77 15.63 6.24
N THR A 8 0.08 16.73 5.88
CA THR A 8 0.07 17.22 4.50
C THR A 8 1.45 17.67 4.04
N ALA A 9 2.18 18.38 4.90
CA ALA A 9 3.55 18.81 4.61
C ALA A 9 4.51 17.60 4.47
N ARG A 10 4.39 16.60 5.35
CA ARG A 10 5.18 15.37 5.28
C ARG A 10 4.88 14.55 4.02
N LYS A 11 3.62 14.46 3.61
CA LYS A 11 3.26 13.82 2.33
C LYS A 11 3.86 14.53 1.12
N LYS A 12 3.90 15.87 1.11
CA LYS A 12 4.58 16.63 0.05
C LYS A 12 6.09 16.37 0.06
N GLN A 13 6.70 16.37 1.23
CA GLN A 13 8.11 16.06 1.42
C GLN A 13 8.44 14.63 0.96
N TYR A 14 7.61 13.64 1.34
CA TYR A 14 7.72 12.26 0.88
C TYR A 14 7.71 12.17 -0.65
N ASN A 15 6.71 12.77 -1.31
CA ASN A 15 6.61 12.74 -2.75
C ASN A 15 7.85 13.34 -3.43
N TYR A 16 8.35 14.46 -2.92
CA TYR A 16 9.57 15.08 -3.46
C TYR A 16 10.79 14.16 -3.33
N TYR A 17 11.04 13.59 -2.14
CA TYR A 17 12.19 12.70 -1.94
C TYR A 17 12.04 11.38 -2.67
N ARG A 18 10.84 10.80 -2.70
CA ARG A 18 10.55 9.60 -3.50
C ARG A 18 10.89 9.83 -4.96
N ASP A 19 10.39 10.91 -5.54
CA ASP A 19 10.60 11.19 -6.96
C ASP A 19 12.08 11.47 -7.26
N LYS A 20 12.79 12.13 -6.35
CA LYS A 20 14.24 12.36 -6.45
C LYS A 20 15.06 11.08 -6.29
N LEU A 21 14.75 10.24 -5.31
CA LEU A 21 15.47 8.98 -5.03
C LEU A 21 15.19 7.90 -6.08
N LEU A 22 14.01 7.97 -6.69
CA LEU A 22 13.59 7.07 -7.78
C LEU A 22 13.71 7.77 -9.16
N SER A 23 14.65 8.69 -9.33
CA SER A 23 15.03 9.28 -10.59
C SER A 23 16.46 8.84 -10.91
N PHE A 24 16.63 8.14 -12.03
CA PHE A 24 17.91 7.69 -12.53
C PHE A 24 18.07 8.26 -13.93
N GLU A 25 19.24 8.87 -14.21
CA GLU A 25 19.57 9.35 -15.55
C GLU A 25 20.06 8.21 -16.43
N GLU A 26 20.01 8.42 -17.72
CA GLU A 26 20.52 7.45 -18.69
C GLU A 26 22.04 7.30 -18.51
N GLY A 27 22.49 6.08 -18.24
CA GLY A 27 23.90 5.78 -17.97
C GLY A 27 24.27 5.66 -16.49
N ASP A 28 23.44 6.15 -15.57
CA ASP A 28 23.72 6.04 -14.11
C ASP A 28 23.53 4.62 -13.57
N VAL A 29 22.60 3.88 -14.16
CA VAL A 29 22.25 2.52 -13.76
C VAL A 29 21.97 1.64 -14.97
N GLU A 30 22.13 0.33 -14.80
CA GLU A 30 21.64 -0.64 -15.77
C GLU A 30 20.11 -0.63 -15.77
N TRP A 31 19.50 -0.64 -16.94
CA TRP A 31 18.08 -0.78 -17.12
C TRP A 31 17.74 -2.16 -17.65
N ARG A 32 16.79 -2.83 -16.99
CA ARG A 32 16.23 -4.12 -17.39
C ARG A 32 14.71 -4.05 -17.42
N THR A 33 14.08 -5.10 -17.89
CA THR A 33 12.63 -5.26 -17.75
C THR A 33 12.29 -5.99 -16.44
N LEU A 34 11.08 -5.77 -15.91
CA LEU A 34 10.63 -6.46 -14.71
C LEU A 34 10.63 -7.99 -14.90
N GLY A 35 10.35 -8.46 -16.14
CA GLY A 35 10.40 -9.88 -16.47
C GLY A 35 11.79 -10.51 -16.42
N GLU A 36 12.86 -9.70 -16.56
CA GLU A 36 14.24 -10.16 -16.43
C GLU A 36 14.73 -10.22 -14.97
N VAL A 37 14.12 -9.43 -14.08
CA VAL A 37 14.56 -9.28 -12.68
C VAL A 37 13.58 -9.88 -11.66
N ALA A 38 12.39 -10.37 -12.10
CA ALA A 38 11.38 -10.92 -11.21
C ALA A 38 10.57 -12.05 -11.87
N ILE A 39 10.07 -12.96 -11.06
CA ILE A 39 9.08 -13.96 -11.47
C ILE A 39 7.69 -13.33 -11.34
N ILE A 40 6.88 -13.46 -12.41
CA ILE A 40 5.52 -12.93 -12.42
C ILE A 40 4.53 -14.08 -12.61
N GLY A 41 3.59 -14.20 -11.70
CA GLY A 41 2.56 -15.24 -11.69
C GLY A 41 1.23 -14.76 -11.15
N THR A 42 0.25 -15.66 -11.16
CA THR A 42 -1.09 -15.45 -10.56
C THR A 42 -1.38 -16.58 -9.58
N GLY A 43 -2.42 -16.42 -8.77
CA GLY A 43 -2.94 -17.48 -7.93
C GLY A 43 -3.97 -18.35 -8.64
N SER A 44 -4.70 -19.15 -7.85
CA SER A 44 -5.69 -20.13 -8.32
C SER A 44 -7.09 -19.92 -7.74
N HIS A 45 -7.21 -19.13 -6.64
CA HIS A 45 -8.47 -18.96 -5.91
C HIS A 45 -9.41 -17.93 -6.53
N ASP A 46 -10.70 -18.01 -6.17
CA ASP A 46 -11.70 -16.99 -6.43
C ASP A 46 -12.17 -16.33 -5.12
N THR A 47 -12.78 -15.16 -5.20
CA THR A 47 -13.28 -14.44 -4.01
C THR A 47 -14.35 -15.19 -3.24
N GLN A 48 -15.09 -16.08 -3.89
CA GLN A 48 -16.08 -16.96 -3.24
C GLN A 48 -15.47 -18.00 -2.30
N ASP A 49 -14.17 -18.30 -2.44
CA ASP A 49 -13.46 -19.27 -1.61
C ASP A 49 -13.11 -18.66 -0.25
N ALA A 50 -13.27 -17.33 -0.07
CA ALA A 50 -12.90 -16.63 1.14
C ALA A 50 -13.68 -17.11 2.37
N ILE A 51 -12.97 -17.22 3.49
CA ILE A 51 -13.49 -17.64 4.81
C ILE A 51 -13.23 -16.50 5.80
N ALA A 52 -14.27 -16.05 6.52
CA ALA A 52 -14.17 -14.87 7.39
C ALA A 52 -13.02 -14.96 8.41
N ASP A 53 -12.83 -16.12 9.05
CA ASP A 53 -11.81 -16.36 10.08
C ASP A 53 -10.70 -17.30 9.58
N GLY A 54 -10.38 -17.28 8.29
CA GLY A 54 -9.33 -18.11 7.70
C GLY A 54 -7.96 -17.85 8.31
N GLU A 55 -7.07 -18.85 8.26
CA GLU A 55 -5.73 -18.79 8.87
C GLU A 55 -4.79 -17.85 8.11
N TYR A 56 -4.84 -17.89 6.77
CA TYR A 56 -3.89 -17.16 5.91
C TYR A 56 -4.54 -15.94 5.26
N VAL A 57 -3.72 -14.93 4.99
CA VAL A 57 -4.14 -13.75 4.22
C VAL A 57 -4.35 -14.16 2.76
N PHE A 58 -5.51 -13.80 2.23
CA PHE A 58 -5.88 -14.05 0.84
C PHE A 58 -5.96 -12.73 0.08
N TYR A 59 -5.01 -12.51 -0.82
CA TYR A 59 -4.95 -11.31 -1.65
C TYR A 59 -5.79 -11.50 -2.91
N ALA A 60 -6.86 -10.71 -3.02
CA ALA A 60 -7.70 -10.62 -4.21
C ALA A 60 -7.42 -9.33 -5.00
N ARG A 61 -8.45 -8.71 -5.56
CA ARG A 61 -8.32 -7.51 -6.40
C ARG A 61 -8.50 -6.20 -5.65
N GLY A 62 -8.94 -6.27 -4.40
CA GLY A 62 -9.25 -5.13 -3.54
C GLY A 62 -8.04 -4.62 -2.75
N ARG A 63 -8.28 -3.50 -2.08
CA ARG A 63 -7.31 -2.94 -1.11
C ARG A 63 -7.26 -3.78 0.16
N ASP A 64 -8.41 -4.26 0.62
CA ASP A 64 -8.53 -5.01 1.86
C ASP A 64 -8.41 -6.50 1.54
N PRO A 65 -7.40 -7.19 2.10
CA PRO A 65 -7.24 -8.62 1.91
C PRO A 65 -8.39 -9.41 2.55
N LEU A 66 -8.67 -10.55 1.97
CA LEU A 66 -9.57 -11.58 2.50
C LEU A 66 -8.78 -12.60 3.33
N ARG A 67 -9.43 -13.70 3.72
CA ARG A 67 -8.77 -14.79 4.42
C ARG A 67 -9.17 -16.14 3.84
N LEU A 68 -8.27 -17.16 4.02
CA LEU A 68 -8.47 -18.53 3.56
C LEU A 68 -7.76 -19.49 4.53
N ASN A 69 -8.15 -20.78 4.55
CA ASN A 69 -7.50 -21.79 5.40
C ASN A 69 -6.34 -22.51 4.72
N GLU A 70 -6.03 -22.16 3.50
CA GLU A 70 -4.88 -22.67 2.75
C GLU A 70 -4.06 -21.52 2.16
N PHE A 71 -2.83 -21.81 1.77
CA PHE A 71 -1.94 -20.83 1.13
C PHE A 71 -1.36 -21.40 -0.17
N ASP A 72 -1.15 -20.53 -1.15
CA ASP A 72 -0.53 -20.90 -2.42
C ASP A 72 1.00 -20.76 -2.38
N PHE A 73 1.49 -19.77 -1.64
CA PHE A 73 2.90 -19.34 -1.69
C PHE A 73 3.44 -19.05 -0.28
N ASP A 74 4.76 -19.27 -0.11
CA ASP A 74 5.54 -18.90 1.08
C ASP A 74 6.82 -18.20 0.58
N GLU A 75 6.76 -16.87 0.43
CA GLU A 75 7.83 -16.09 -0.22
C GLU A 75 7.70 -14.60 0.11
N THR A 76 8.64 -13.79 -0.37
CA THR A 76 8.51 -12.34 -0.40
C THR A 76 8.07 -11.89 -1.79
N ALA A 77 6.90 -11.24 -1.87
CA ALA A 77 6.31 -10.82 -3.13
C ALA A 77 5.64 -9.44 -3.05
N ILE A 78 5.44 -8.83 -4.22
CA ILE A 78 4.58 -7.68 -4.41
C ILE A 78 3.30 -8.18 -5.11
N ILE A 79 2.15 -7.92 -4.50
CA ILE A 79 0.85 -8.32 -5.03
C ILE A 79 0.14 -7.11 -5.61
N THR A 80 -0.50 -7.27 -6.76
CA THR A 80 -1.32 -6.24 -7.39
C THR A 80 -2.52 -6.81 -8.11
N ALA A 81 -3.59 -6.00 -8.22
CA ALA A 81 -4.78 -6.37 -8.95
C ALA A 81 -4.52 -6.50 -10.47
N GLY A 82 -4.98 -7.57 -11.10
CA GLY A 82 -4.91 -7.75 -12.54
C GLY A 82 -6.08 -7.12 -13.30
N ASP A 83 -7.21 -6.91 -12.63
CA ASP A 83 -8.39 -6.24 -13.20
C ASP A 83 -9.13 -5.40 -12.15
N GLY A 84 -10.09 -4.59 -12.62
CA GLY A 84 -10.95 -3.76 -11.78
C GLY A 84 -10.34 -2.43 -11.35
N ALA A 85 -10.97 -1.79 -10.35
CA ALA A 85 -10.62 -0.43 -9.89
C ALA A 85 -9.22 -0.31 -9.25
N GLY A 86 -8.67 -1.42 -8.77
CA GLY A 86 -7.36 -1.49 -8.12
C GLY A 86 -6.17 -1.55 -9.08
N VAL A 87 -6.43 -1.69 -10.37
CA VAL A 87 -5.40 -1.84 -11.40
C VAL A 87 -4.38 -0.70 -11.38
N GLY A 88 -3.11 -1.05 -11.19
CA GLY A 88 -1.99 -0.11 -11.14
C GLY A 88 -1.99 0.86 -9.95
N LYS A 89 -2.91 0.69 -8.99
CA LYS A 89 -3.07 1.57 -7.81
C LYS A 89 -2.95 0.83 -6.48
N VAL A 90 -3.34 -0.44 -6.45
CA VAL A 90 -3.28 -1.27 -5.24
C VAL A 90 -2.07 -2.19 -5.34
N PHE A 91 -1.17 -2.06 -4.38
CA PHE A 91 0.00 -2.90 -4.23
C PHE A 91 0.15 -3.31 -2.77
N HIS A 92 0.34 -4.60 -2.54
CA HIS A 92 0.66 -5.15 -1.22
C HIS A 92 2.09 -5.67 -1.24
N TYR A 93 2.80 -5.47 -0.15
CA TYR A 93 4.08 -6.10 0.12
C TYR A 93 3.85 -7.24 1.11
N VAL A 94 4.20 -8.45 0.75
CA VAL A 94 3.94 -9.65 1.55
C VAL A 94 5.22 -10.42 1.81
N GLN A 95 5.34 -10.99 3.01
CA GLN A 95 6.40 -11.91 3.40
C GLN A 95 5.77 -13.11 4.11
N GLY A 96 6.16 -14.32 3.72
CA GLY A 96 5.65 -15.57 4.26
C GLY A 96 4.44 -16.12 3.50
N LYS A 97 3.57 -16.83 4.21
CA LYS A 97 2.47 -17.60 3.62
C LYS A 97 1.26 -16.75 3.26
N TYR A 98 0.76 -16.91 2.05
CA TYR A 98 -0.45 -16.22 1.58
C TYR A 98 -1.16 -17.00 0.47
N ALA A 99 -2.47 -16.79 0.35
CA ALA A 99 -3.28 -17.23 -0.78
C ALA A 99 -3.43 -16.10 -1.80
N LEU A 100 -3.63 -16.44 -3.08
CA LEU A 100 -3.71 -15.47 -4.16
C LEU A 100 -4.85 -15.78 -5.13
N HIS A 101 -5.58 -14.73 -5.51
CA HIS A 101 -6.64 -14.80 -6.49
C HIS A 101 -6.10 -15.01 -7.90
N GLN A 102 -6.82 -15.78 -8.74
CA GLN A 102 -6.46 -16.08 -10.12
C GLN A 102 -6.31 -14.84 -11.03
N ARG A 103 -6.89 -13.69 -10.63
CA ARG A 103 -6.78 -12.41 -11.36
C ARG A 103 -5.96 -11.35 -10.59
N ALA A 104 -5.18 -11.77 -9.60
CA ALA A 104 -4.18 -10.95 -8.98
C ALA A 104 -2.80 -11.45 -9.41
N TYR A 105 -1.85 -10.52 -9.56
CA TYR A 105 -0.48 -10.86 -9.91
C TYR A 105 0.41 -10.82 -8.69
N ARG A 106 1.31 -11.80 -8.58
CA ARG A 106 2.48 -11.77 -7.71
C ARG A 106 3.72 -11.45 -8.52
N ILE A 107 4.59 -10.65 -7.96
CA ILE A 107 5.88 -10.24 -8.50
C ILE A 107 6.92 -10.61 -7.45
N VAL A 108 7.77 -11.58 -7.75
CA VAL A 108 8.80 -12.11 -6.84
C VAL A 108 10.16 -11.66 -7.35
N PRO A 109 10.79 -10.65 -6.73
CA PRO A 109 12.09 -10.15 -7.17
C PRO A 109 13.19 -11.19 -7.05
N GLY A 110 14.06 -11.23 -8.04
CA GLY A 110 15.26 -12.07 -8.03
C GLY A 110 16.34 -11.52 -7.09
N THR A 111 17.42 -12.28 -6.93
CA THR A 111 18.50 -12.01 -5.95
C THR A 111 19.25 -10.69 -6.17
N ALA A 112 19.26 -10.17 -7.39
CA ALA A 112 19.86 -8.86 -7.72
C ALA A 112 19.01 -7.67 -7.28
N MET A 113 17.79 -7.90 -6.83
CA MET A 113 16.83 -6.86 -6.48
C MET A 113 16.41 -6.93 -5.03
N ASN A 114 16.47 -5.79 -4.33
CA ASN A 114 15.84 -5.67 -3.03
C ASN A 114 14.31 -5.62 -3.21
N PRO A 115 13.52 -6.52 -2.61
CA PRO A 115 12.08 -6.57 -2.81
C PRO A 115 11.34 -5.28 -2.41
N ARG A 116 11.80 -4.57 -1.37
CA ARG A 116 11.23 -3.27 -0.97
C ARG A 116 11.55 -2.16 -1.99
N PHE A 117 12.73 -2.19 -2.62
CA PHE A 117 13.07 -1.27 -3.69
C PHE A 117 12.14 -1.47 -4.90
N VAL A 118 11.93 -2.73 -5.30
CA VAL A 118 10.98 -3.08 -6.37
C VAL A 118 9.57 -2.61 -6.03
N TYR A 119 9.12 -2.80 -4.80
CA TYR A 119 7.83 -2.32 -4.31
C TYR A 119 7.68 -0.80 -4.46
N HIS A 120 8.64 -0.02 -3.97
CA HIS A 120 8.62 1.45 -4.08
C HIS A 120 8.65 1.92 -5.53
N TRP A 121 9.46 1.28 -6.37
CA TRP A 121 9.55 1.60 -7.79
C TRP A 121 8.23 1.36 -8.52
N ILE A 122 7.67 0.17 -8.40
CA ILE A 122 6.40 -0.20 -9.04
C ILE A 122 5.28 0.72 -8.56
N ARG A 123 5.14 0.92 -7.26
CA ARG A 123 4.12 1.79 -6.66
C ARG A 123 4.21 3.23 -7.17
N SER A 124 5.42 3.72 -7.44
CA SER A 124 5.65 5.08 -7.93
C SER A 124 5.42 5.23 -9.44
N LYS A 125 5.85 4.28 -10.24
CA LYS A 125 5.99 4.46 -11.70
C LYS A 125 5.02 3.64 -12.54
N PHE A 126 4.50 2.52 -12.03
CA PHE A 126 3.74 1.56 -12.83
C PHE A 126 2.43 2.14 -13.38
N TYR A 127 1.68 2.89 -12.56
CA TYR A 127 0.41 3.48 -13.02
C TYR A 127 0.61 4.41 -14.22
N THR A 128 1.59 5.31 -14.17
CA THR A 128 1.92 6.21 -15.28
C THR A 128 2.38 5.45 -16.52
N TYR A 129 3.15 4.36 -16.33
CA TYR A 129 3.58 3.49 -17.42
C TYR A 129 2.41 2.85 -18.16
N ILE A 130 1.48 2.21 -17.42
CA ILE A 130 0.32 1.56 -18.06
C ILE A 130 -0.64 2.55 -18.71
N GLN A 131 -0.78 3.77 -18.16
CA GLN A 131 -1.57 4.82 -18.79
C GLN A 131 -1.00 5.24 -20.16
N LYS A 132 0.33 5.36 -20.26
CA LYS A 132 1.01 5.69 -21.54
C LYS A 132 0.88 4.55 -22.56
N ALA A 133 0.89 3.31 -22.12
CA ALA A 133 0.75 2.13 -22.97
C ALA A 133 -0.70 1.84 -23.41
N SER A 134 -1.68 2.50 -22.80
CA SER A 134 -3.10 2.30 -23.08
C SER A 134 -3.61 3.35 -24.07
N VAL A 135 -4.33 2.90 -25.08
CA VAL A 135 -5.03 3.79 -26.06
C VAL A 135 -6.29 4.42 -25.44
N SER A 136 -6.76 3.90 -24.30
CA SER A 136 -7.96 4.34 -23.59
C SER A 136 -7.61 5.09 -22.31
N SER A 137 -8.41 6.06 -21.92
CA SER A 137 -8.25 6.87 -20.71
C SER A 137 -8.42 6.09 -19.39
N SER A 138 -8.93 4.85 -19.45
CA SER A 138 -9.06 3.97 -18.28
C SER A 138 -8.45 2.59 -18.53
N VAL A 139 -7.46 2.20 -17.72
CA VAL A 139 -6.92 0.84 -17.70
C VAL A 139 -7.72 0.04 -16.70
N THR A 140 -8.56 -0.87 -17.19
CA THR A 140 -9.41 -1.71 -16.35
C THR A 140 -8.91 -3.16 -16.22
N SER A 141 -7.91 -3.54 -17.04
CA SER A 141 -7.33 -4.88 -17.03
C SER A 141 -5.86 -4.83 -17.42
N LEU A 142 -5.03 -5.54 -16.69
CA LEU A 142 -3.61 -5.74 -16.96
C LEU A 142 -3.38 -7.08 -17.62
N ARG A 143 -2.47 -7.10 -18.57
CA ARG A 143 -1.97 -8.32 -19.19
C ARG A 143 -0.53 -8.58 -18.78
N ARG A 144 -0.17 -9.85 -18.67
CA ARG A 144 1.19 -10.26 -18.29
C ARG A 144 2.32 -9.54 -19.04
N PRO A 145 2.25 -9.30 -20.37
CA PRO A 145 3.29 -8.53 -21.08
C PRO A 145 3.50 -7.11 -20.56
N MET A 146 2.46 -6.47 -19.99
CA MET A 146 2.61 -5.11 -19.41
C MET A 146 3.53 -5.13 -18.18
N PHE A 147 3.49 -6.20 -17.39
CA PHE A 147 4.43 -6.39 -16.29
C PHE A 147 5.82 -6.78 -16.81
N LEU A 148 5.88 -7.75 -17.71
CA LEU A 148 7.16 -8.24 -18.23
C LEU A 148 8.01 -7.13 -18.84
N ASN A 149 7.39 -6.20 -19.55
CA ASN A 149 8.08 -5.10 -20.26
C ASN A 149 8.23 -3.82 -19.42
N PHE A 150 7.78 -3.82 -18.16
CA PHE A 150 7.92 -2.63 -17.30
C PHE A 150 9.41 -2.35 -17.02
N PRO A 151 9.91 -1.13 -17.30
CA PRO A 151 11.32 -0.81 -17.11
C PRO A 151 11.69 -0.72 -15.63
N MET A 152 12.77 -1.38 -15.26
CA MET A 152 13.34 -1.46 -13.92
C MET A 152 14.78 -0.95 -13.92
N PRO A 153 15.12 0.05 -13.10
CA PRO A 153 16.52 0.40 -12.86
C PRO A 153 17.13 -0.63 -11.90
N VAL A 154 18.38 -0.96 -12.14
CA VAL A 154 19.14 -1.94 -11.34
C VAL A 154 20.38 -1.24 -10.75
N PRO A 155 20.22 -0.32 -9.78
CA PRO A 155 21.36 0.21 -9.05
C PRO A 155 22.00 -0.88 -8.16
N SER A 156 23.18 -0.62 -7.61
CA SER A 156 23.81 -1.57 -6.68
C SER A 156 22.89 -1.94 -5.52
N ILE A 157 23.00 -3.16 -4.99
CA ILE A 157 22.16 -3.61 -3.87
C ILE A 157 22.31 -2.70 -2.63
N THR A 158 23.48 -2.11 -2.42
CA THR A 158 23.74 -1.12 -1.38
C THR A 158 22.91 0.15 -1.60
N GLU A 159 22.86 0.66 -2.83
CA GLU A 159 22.08 1.84 -3.17
C GLU A 159 20.56 1.57 -3.08
N GLN A 160 20.10 0.39 -3.54
CA GLN A 160 18.72 -0.04 -3.32
C GLN A 160 18.37 -0.03 -1.83
N GLY A 161 19.23 -0.59 -0.98
CA GLY A 161 19.04 -0.60 0.47
C GLY A 161 19.00 0.80 1.08
N ARG A 162 19.87 1.72 0.63
CA ARG A 162 19.88 3.13 1.06
C ARG A 162 18.56 3.83 0.73
N ILE A 163 18.07 3.67 -0.49
CA ILE A 163 16.79 4.24 -0.95
C ILE A 163 15.63 3.69 -0.12
N VAL A 164 15.57 2.39 0.08
CA VAL A 164 14.54 1.72 0.89
C VAL A 164 14.54 2.26 2.31
N ALA A 165 15.69 2.36 2.97
CA ALA A 165 15.77 2.86 4.34
C ALA A 165 15.21 4.28 4.52
N ILE A 166 15.31 5.12 3.49
CA ILE A 166 14.73 6.47 3.51
C ILE A 166 13.22 6.41 3.26
N LEU A 167 12.77 5.70 2.22
CA LEU A 167 11.37 5.66 1.83
C LEU A 167 10.49 4.95 2.87
N ASP A 168 10.99 3.87 3.50
CA ASP A 168 10.27 3.16 4.56
C ASP A 168 10.05 4.04 5.79
N LYS A 169 11.00 4.92 6.14
CA LYS A 169 10.79 5.90 7.23
C LYS A 169 9.68 6.90 6.90
N PHE A 170 9.58 7.33 5.66
CA PHE A 170 8.49 8.21 5.24
C PHE A 170 7.14 7.48 5.21
N ASP A 171 7.10 6.25 4.72
CA ASP A 171 5.88 5.42 4.73
C ASP A 171 5.37 5.24 6.17
N ALA A 172 6.25 4.90 7.12
CA ALA A 172 5.89 4.78 8.53
C ALA A 172 5.30 6.07 9.11
N LEU A 173 5.88 7.24 8.77
CA LEU A 173 5.40 8.54 9.26
C LEU A 173 4.08 8.98 8.65
N THR A 174 3.81 8.64 7.38
CA THR A 174 2.71 9.24 6.61
C THR A 174 1.55 8.29 6.32
N GLU A 175 1.75 6.99 6.37
CA GLU A 175 0.76 5.98 5.96
C GLU A 175 0.46 4.94 7.03
N SER A 176 1.32 4.75 8.04
CA SER A 176 1.07 3.78 9.09
C SER A 176 -0.16 4.15 9.92
N LEU A 177 -1.12 3.21 10.01
CA LEU A 177 -2.31 3.34 10.85
C LEU A 177 -2.03 3.01 12.32
N THR A 178 -0.92 2.33 12.62
CA THR A 178 -0.53 1.92 13.98
C THR A 178 0.52 2.82 14.60
N GLU A 179 1.29 3.52 13.74
CA GLU A 179 2.38 4.40 14.14
C GLU A 179 2.35 5.69 13.30
N GLY A 180 3.07 6.71 13.73
CA GLY A 180 3.20 7.95 12.99
C GLY A 180 1.99 8.88 13.06
N LEU A 181 1.97 9.89 12.19
CA LEU A 181 1.00 10.99 12.22
C LEU A 181 -0.48 10.57 12.07
N PRO A 182 -0.85 9.62 11.21
CA PRO A 182 -2.25 9.19 11.12
C PRO A 182 -2.78 8.63 12.44
N ARG A 183 -1.97 7.83 13.14
CA ARG A 183 -2.34 7.28 14.45
C ARG A 183 -2.46 8.36 15.52
N GLU A 184 -1.54 9.31 15.52
CA GLU A 184 -1.60 10.43 16.46
C GLU A 184 -2.84 11.30 16.23
N ILE A 185 -3.19 11.59 14.98
CA ILE A 185 -4.41 12.33 14.62
C ILE A 185 -5.65 11.60 15.15
N GLU A 186 -5.76 10.29 14.94
CA GLU A 186 -6.88 9.48 15.44
C GLU A 186 -7.00 9.55 16.98
N LEU A 187 -5.87 9.38 17.68
CA LEU A 187 -5.85 9.43 19.15
C LEU A 187 -6.24 10.81 19.68
N ARG A 188 -5.76 11.90 19.05
CA ARG A 188 -6.15 13.27 19.41
C ARG A 188 -7.62 13.56 19.16
N GLN A 189 -8.19 13.03 18.07
CA GLN A 189 -9.62 13.14 17.80
C GLN A 189 -10.46 12.43 18.84
N LYS A 190 -10.08 11.21 19.26
CA LYS A 190 -10.75 10.47 20.34
C LYS A 190 -10.66 11.22 21.67
N GLN A 191 -9.48 11.74 21.99
CA GLN A 191 -9.25 12.54 23.20
C GLN A 191 -10.13 13.81 23.19
N TYR A 192 -10.19 14.52 22.07
CA TYR A 192 -11.03 15.70 21.94
C TYR A 192 -12.52 15.35 22.12
N ALA A 193 -13.01 14.30 21.48
CA ALA A 193 -14.40 13.86 21.62
C ALA A 193 -14.73 13.52 23.08
N TYR A 194 -13.86 12.78 23.77
CA TYR A 194 -14.03 12.44 25.18
C TYR A 194 -14.15 13.69 26.07
N TYR A 195 -13.21 14.63 25.97
CA TYR A 195 -13.23 15.84 26.80
C TYR A 195 -14.40 16.77 26.45
N ARG A 196 -14.74 16.88 25.16
CA ARG A 196 -15.93 17.62 24.73
C ARG A 196 -17.18 17.08 25.38
N ASP A 197 -17.41 15.78 25.30
CA ASP A 197 -18.60 15.12 25.86
C ASP A 197 -18.62 15.22 27.38
N LEU A 198 -17.46 15.13 28.05
CA LEU A 198 -17.33 15.35 29.48
C LEU A 198 -17.68 16.80 29.89
N LEU A 199 -17.20 17.80 29.14
CA LEU A 199 -17.44 19.20 29.42
C LEU A 199 -18.90 19.63 29.17
N PHE A 200 -19.58 18.96 28.22
CA PHE A 200 -20.98 19.23 27.91
C PHE A 200 -21.96 18.31 28.64
N SER A 201 -21.51 17.37 29.46
CA SER A 201 -22.35 16.53 30.31
C SER A 201 -22.71 17.26 31.63
N PHE A 202 -23.42 18.38 31.53
CA PHE A 202 -23.94 19.04 32.72
C PHE A 202 -25.06 18.21 33.36
N PRO A 203 -25.10 18.08 34.70
CA PRO A 203 -26.24 17.48 35.38
C PRO A 203 -27.48 18.31 35.06
N LYS A 204 -28.54 17.66 34.60
CA LYS A 204 -29.85 18.34 34.45
C LYS A 204 -30.26 18.86 35.81
N PRO A 205 -30.74 20.13 35.95
CA PRO A 205 -31.32 20.61 37.18
C PRO A 205 -32.46 19.66 37.58
N GLU A 206 -32.45 19.16 38.79
CA GLU A 206 -33.59 18.43 39.34
C GLU A 206 -34.80 19.34 39.21
N ALA A 207 -35.83 18.84 38.53
CA ALA A 207 -37.10 19.53 38.48
C ALA A 207 -37.59 19.71 39.93
N ALA A 208 -37.62 20.96 40.41
CA ALA A 208 -38.18 21.24 41.72
C ALA A 208 -39.59 20.62 41.78
N SER A 209 -39.74 19.60 42.60
CA SER A 209 -41.02 19.00 42.87
C SER A 209 -41.88 20.09 43.45
N ALA A 210 -42.85 20.60 42.68
CA ALA A 210 -43.86 21.52 43.14
C ALA A 210 -44.62 20.78 44.24
N ALA A 211 -44.32 21.11 45.50
CA ALA A 211 -45.14 20.75 46.63
C ALA A 211 -46.47 21.55 46.47
N SER A 212 -47.50 20.85 46.04
CA SER A 212 -48.85 21.33 46.08
C SER A 212 -49.33 21.17 47.52
N ALA A 213 -49.56 22.27 48.19
CA ALA A 213 -50.37 22.36 49.40
C ALA A 213 -51.84 22.20 49.07
#